data_63309447b6c83db17562a8669ef5ccc0
#
_entry.id   63309447b6c83db17562a8669ef5ccc0
#
_cell.length_a   1.000
_cell.length_b   1.000
_cell.length_c   1.000
_cell.angle_alpha   90.00
_cell.angle_beta   90.00
_cell.angle_gamma   90.00
#
_symmetry.space_group_name_H-M   'P 1'
#
loop_
_entity.id
_entity.type
_entity.pdbx_description
1 polymer ?
#
loop_
_entity_poly.entity_id
_entity_poly.type
_entity_poly.pdbx_seq_one_letter_code
_entity_poly.pdbx_strand_id
1 'polypeptide(L)'
;HMIMIIPEEEYKNIPKIKPEIVKLVKETKENIWVHIKTPVDLWNYGLDSKYEFLDAVSASFPIYDNGFLGALRVANIHKTLVLRKFEKYVASYVIAGSLVRGTADKDSDVDTFVIIDDTDVKKMTRIDLLDRLRGIIYDYIREASALAVVKNILNVQVYLLTDFWQSVKDAHPVMFTFIR
;
A
#
# COMPACT_ATOMS: atom_id res chain seq x y z
N HIS A 1 8.85 7.58 19.49
CA HIS A 1 8.26 6.27 19.24
C HIS A 1 9.05 5.54 18.16
N MET A 2 9.28 4.25 18.35
CA MET A 2 9.87 3.34 17.37
C MET A 2 8.85 2.23 17.06
N ILE A 3 8.65 1.94 15.78
CA ILE A 3 7.81 0.83 15.33
C ILE A 3 8.75 -0.22 14.73
N MET A 4 8.65 -1.44 15.20
CA MET A 4 9.34 -2.61 14.67
C MET A 4 8.32 -3.48 13.96
N ILE A 5 8.51 -3.69 12.66
CA ILE A 5 7.67 -4.58 11.86
C ILE A 5 8.44 -5.88 11.71
N ILE A 6 7.88 -6.96 12.21
CA ILE A 6 8.46 -8.31 12.16
C ILE A 6 7.64 -9.19 11.22
N PRO A 7 8.24 -10.25 10.63
CA PRO A 7 7.50 -11.20 9.81
C PRO A 7 6.31 -11.81 10.55
N GLU A 8 5.24 -12.14 9.81
CA GLU A 8 4.01 -12.69 10.40
C GLU A 8 4.23 -14.01 11.15
N GLU A 9 5.18 -14.82 10.68
CA GLU A 9 5.55 -16.10 11.29
C GLU A 9 6.08 -15.92 12.72
N GLU A 10 6.66 -14.75 13.00
CA GLU A 10 7.23 -14.39 14.30
C GLU A 10 6.19 -13.85 15.30
N TYR A 11 4.93 -13.71 14.89
CA TYR A 11 3.87 -13.18 15.76
C TYR A 11 3.81 -13.86 17.13
N LYS A 12 3.91 -15.19 17.17
CA LYS A 12 3.87 -16.00 18.41
C LYS A 12 5.08 -15.77 19.31
N ASN A 13 6.17 -15.23 18.75
CA ASN A 13 7.40 -14.95 19.48
C ASN A 13 7.44 -13.55 20.09
N ILE A 14 6.47 -12.67 19.78
CA ILE A 14 6.38 -11.30 20.33
C ILE A 14 6.51 -11.28 21.87
N PRO A 15 5.84 -12.18 22.65
CA PRO A 15 5.98 -12.19 24.10
C PRO A 15 7.41 -12.48 24.60
N LYS A 16 8.25 -13.16 23.81
CA LYS A 16 9.66 -13.42 24.11
C LYS A 16 10.56 -12.28 23.66
N ILE A 17 10.31 -11.72 22.47
CA ILE A 17 11.09 -10.63 21.87
C ILE A 17 10.93 -9.33 22.66
N LYS A 18 9.72 -9.02 23.10
CA LYS A 18 9.40 -7.75 23.77
C LYS A 18 10.24 -7.48 25.03
N PRO A 19 10.42 -8.42 25.96
CA PRO A 19 11.26 -8.20 27.15
C PRO A 19 12.73 -7.92 26.81
N GLU A 20 13.29 -8.60 25.78
CA GLU A 20 14.65 -8.39 25.32
C GLU A 20 14.84 -6.96 24.77
N ILE A 21 13.90 -6.51 23.94
CA ILE A 21 13.92 -5.15 23.40
C ILE A 21 13.80 -4.13 24.53
N VAL A 22 12.90 -4.33 25.49
CA VAL A 22 12.74 -3.43 26.65
C VAL A 22 14.04 -3.36 27.46
N LYS A 23 14.76 -4.46 27.60
CA LYS A 23 16.07 -4.47 28.28
C LYS A 23 17.09 -3.63 27.52
N LEU A 24 17.21 -3.82 26.20
CA LEU A 24 18.11 -3.05 25.34
C LEU A 24 17.78 -1.54 25.37
N VAL A 25 16.49 -1.19 25.29
CA VAL A 25 16.05 0.22 25.38
C VAL A 25 16.46 0.84 26.73
N LYS A 26 16.30 0.12 27.85
CA LYS A 26 16.73 0.61 29.16
C LYS A 26 18.23 0.87 29.25
N GLU A 27 19.05 0.09 28.56
CA GLU A 27 20.51 0.27 28.51
C GLU A 27 20.91 1.57 27.79
N THR A 28 20.10 2.06 26.85
CA THR A 28 20.34 3.34 26.17
C THR A 28 20.12 4.57 27.04
N LYS A 29 19.42 4.43 28.18
CA LYS A 29 18.96 5.52 29.06
C LYS A 29 18.06 6.56 28.38
N GLU A 30 17.55 6.24 27.20
CA GLU A 30 16.65 7.08 26.40
C GLU A 30 15.19 6.68 26.62
N ASN A 31 14.28 7.66 26.51
CA ASN A 31 12.84 7.40 26.59
C ASN A 31 12.28 6.96 25.25
N ILE A 32 12.50 5.71 24.88
CA ILE A 32 12.07 5.13 23.62
C ILE A 32 10.87 4.21 23.86
N TRP A 33 9.75 4.51 23.22
CA TRP A 33 8.57 3.65 23.20
C TRP A 33 8.62 2.76 21.96
N VAL A 34 8.69 1.44 22.16
CA VAL A 34 8.77 0.46 21.07
C VAL A 34 7.44 -0.25 20.91
N HIS A 35 6.91 -0.21 19.70
CA HIS A 35 5.73 -0.94 19.27
C HIS A 35 6.15 -2.05 18.30
N ILE A 36 5.82 -3.31 18.63
CA ILE A 36 6.07 -4.44 17.74
C ILE A 36 4.77 -4.72 17.00
N LYS A 37 4.84 -4.80 15.70
CA LYS A 37 3.73 -5.02 14.77
C LYS A 37 4.11 -6.04 13.71
N THR A 38 3.11 -6.69 13.12
CA THR A 38 3.28 -7.49 11.91
C THR A 38 2.67 -6.79 10.71
N PRO A 39 2.93 -7.22 9.47
CA PRO A 39 2.23 -6.70 8.30
C PRO A 39 0.71 -6.81 8.41
N VAL A 40 0.18 -7.91 8.94
CA VAL A 40 -1.25 -8.10 9.16
C VAL A 40 -1.83 -7.05 10.12
N ASP A 41 -1.09 -6.72 11.19
CA ASP A 41 -1.51 -5.63 12.10
C ASP A 41 -1.66 -4.30 11.36
N LEU A 42 -0.73 -3.98 10.43
CA LEU A 42 -0.80 -2.74 9.64
C LEU A 42 -2.04 -2.71 8.74
N TRP A 43 -2.33 -3.82 8.07
CA TRP A 43 -3.48 -3.90 7.19
C TRP A 43 -4.80 -3.86 7.96
N ASN A 44 -4.85 -4.43 9.16
CA ASN A 44 -6.02 -4.31 10.05
C ASN A 44 -6.32 -2.86 10.42
N TYR A 45 -5.29 -2.00 10.63
CA TYR A 45 -5.51 -0.57 10.79
C TYR A 45 -6.15 0.07 9.55
N GLY A 46 -5.73 -0.33 8.35
CA GLY A 46 -6.34 0.12 7.10
C GLY A 46 -7.78 -0.33 6.95
N LEU A 47 -8.09 -1.59 7.26
CA LEU A 47 -9.45 -2.14 7.23
C LEU A 47 -10.37 -1.46 8.26
N ASP A 48 -9.83 -1.05 9.41
CA ASP A 48 -10.52 -0.26 10.44
C ASP A 48 -10.64 1.23 10.07
N SER A 49 -10.29 1.64 8.85
CA SER A 49 -10.26 3.04 8.38
C SER A 49 -9.32 3.96 9.16
N LYS A 50 -8.32 3.42 9.85
CA LYS A 50 -7.29 4.17 10.58
C LYS A 50 -6.10 4.47 9.68
N TYR A 51 -6.36 5.11 8.54
CA TYR A 51 -5.34 5.38 7.51
C TYR A 51 -4.18 6.24 7.99
N GLU A 52 -4.41 7.14 8.96
CA GLU A 52 -3.38 8.01 9.55
C GLU A 52 -2.20 7.20 10.12
N PHE A 53 -2.46 6.01 10.65
CA PHE A 53 -1.40 5.15 11.15
C PHE A 53 -0.53 4.60 10.01
N LEU A 54 -1.14 4.15 8.91
CA LEU A 54 -0.42 3.70 7.71
C LEU A 54 0.37 4.85 7.08
N ASP A 55 -0.22 6.03 7.02
CA ASP A 55 0.43 7.23 6.50
C ASP A 55 1.64 7.60 7.38
N ALA A 56 1.50 7.54 8.70
CA ALA A 56 2.61 7.78 9.63
C ALA A 56 3.74 6.75 9.48
N VAL A 57 3.41 5.46 9.31
CA VAL A 57 4.41 4.41 9.08
C VAL A 57 5.13 4.64 7.75
N SER A 58 4.41 4.93 6.68
CA SER A 58 4.99 5.15 5.35
C SER A 58 5.89 6.40 5.30
N ALA A 59 5.56 7.43 6.07
CA ALA A 59 6.33 8.67 6.18
C ALA A 59 7.48 8.58 7.20
N SER A 60 7.58 7.50 7.98
CA SER A 60 8.57 7.35 9.04
C SER A 60 10.00 7.28 8.50
N PHE A 61 10.98 7.65 9.34
CA PHE A 61 12.40 7.46 9.02
C PHE A 61 12.78 5.98 9.26
N PRO A 62 13.24 5.24 8.24
CA PRO A 62 13.64 3.85 8.40
C PRO A 62 15.03 3.78 9.05
N ILE A 63 15.13 3.12 10.20
CA ILE A 63 16.42 2.76 10.82
C ILE A 63 16.98 1.52 10.12
N TYR A 64 16.10 0.59 9.81
CA TYR A 64 16.39 -0.61 9.04
C TYR A 64 15.19 -0.90 8.12
N ASP A 65 15.44 -1.19 6.85
CA ASP A 65 14.42 -1.57 5.88
C ASP A 65 14.99 -2.59 4.89
N ASN A 66 14.35 -3.74 4.80
CA ASN A 66 14.64 -4.77 3.80
C ASN A 66 13.91 -4.53 2.46
N GLY A 67 13.09 -3.48 2.37
CA GLY A 67 12.29 -3.13 1.19
C GLY A 67 10.80 -2.94 1.46
N PHE A 68 10.28 -3.47 2.57
CA PHE A 68 8.86 -3.36 2.93
C PHE A 68 8.41 -1.91 3.11
N LEU A 69 9.15 -1.12 3.89
CA LEU A 69 8.81 0.29 4.13
C LEU A 69 8.95 1.15 2.88
N GLY A 70 9.96 0.85 2.05
CA GLY A 70 10.13 1.50 0.75
C GLY A 70 8.96 1.23 -0.18
N ALA A 71 8.52 -0.02 -0.28
CA ALA A 71 7.36 -0.42 -1.06
C ALA A 71 6.06 0.22 -0.54
N LEU A 72 5.85 0.25 0.77
CA LEU A 72 4.70 0.92 1.38
C LEU A 72 4.71 2.42 1.10
N ARG A 73 5.88 3.07 1.19
CA ARG A 73 6.04 4.50 0.94
C ARG A 73 5.69 4.88 -0.49
N VAL A 74 6.21 4.18 -1.49
CA VAL A 74 5.92 4.49 -2.89
C VAL A 74 4.45 4.27 -3.22
N ALA A 75 3.83 3.20 -2.70
CA ALA A 75 2.39 2.97 -2.86
C ALA A 75 1.55 4.09 -2.23
N ASN A 76 1.90 4.54 -1.02
CA ASN A 76 1.17 5.59 -0.32
C ASN A 76 1.32 6.97 -1.00
N ILE A 77 2.50 7.32 -1.49
CA ILE A 77 2.71 8.55 -2.27
C ILE A 77 1.87 8.51 -3.55
N HIS A 78 1.92 7.41 -4.30
CA HIS A 78 1.12 7.25 -5.52
C HIS A 78 -0.38 7.35 -5.22
N LYS A 79 -0.88 6.64 -4.20
CA LYS A 79 -2.26 6.76 -3.72
C LYS A 79 -2.65 8.22 -3.47
N THR A 80 -1.79 8.96 -2.76
CA THR A 80 -2.04 10.38 -2.43
C THR A 80 -2.13 11.26 -3.68
N LEU A 81 -1.25 11.06 -4.66
CA LEU A 81 -1.28 11.79 -5.93
C LEU A 81 -2.56 11.50 -6.72
N VAL A 82 -2.94 10.22 -6.81
CA VAL A 82 -4.18 9.79 -7.49
C VAL A 82 -5.41 10.37 -6.81
N LEU A 83 -5.53 10.24 -5.49
CA LEU A 83 -6.66 10.75 -4.73
C LEU A 83 -6.76 12.27 -4.81
N ARG A 84 -5.65 13.00 -4.69
CA ARG A 84 -5.65 14.47 -4.83
C ARG A 84 -6.21 14.94 -6.15
N LYS A 85 -6.02 14.16 -7.24
CA LYS A 85 -6.51 14.51 -8.58
C LYS A 85 -7.92 14.02 -8.86
N PHE A 86 -8.25 12.82 -8.37
CA PHE A 86 -9.44 12.08 -8.79
C PHE A 86 -10.36 11.67 -7.63
N GLU A 87 -10.25 12.28 -6.45
CA GLU A 87 -10.94 11.88 -5.22
C GLU A 87 -12.42 11.51 -5.44
N LYS A 88 -13.14 12.33 -6.21
CA LYS A 88 -14.57 12.13 -6.49
C LYS A 88 -14.88 10.91 -7.36
N TYR A 89 -13.88 10.42 -8.07
CA TYR A 89 -14.05 9.35 -9.06
C TYR A 89 -13.34 8.07 -8.65
N VAL A 90 -12.45 8.09 -7.65
CA VAL A 90 -11.78 6.88 -7.18
C VAL A 90 -12.73 6.12 -6.27
N ALA A 91 -13.28 5.02 -6.80
CA ALA A 91 -14.10 4.10 -6.02
C ALA A 91 -13.26 3.27 -5.05
N SER A 92 -12.04 2.88 -5.47
CA SER A 92 -11.11 2.13 -4.62
C SER A 92 -9.68 2.26 -5.11
N TYR A 93 -8.73 2.27 -4.15
CA TYR A 93 -7.30 2.10 -4.39
C TYR A 93 -6.84 0.87 -3.58
N VAL A 94 -6.47 -0.19 -4.28
CA VAL A 94 -6.16 -1.49 -3.67
C VAL A 94 -4.66 -1.76 -3.80
N ILE A 95 -4.04 -2.17 -2.70
CA ILE A 95 -2.68 -2.70 -2.66
C ILE A 95 -2.77 -4.22 -2.59
N ALA A 96 -1.92 -4.91 -3.34
CA ALA A 96 -1.92 -6.37 -3.42
C ALA A 96 -0.48 -6.94 -3.44
N GLY A 97 -0.38 -8.25 -3.64
CA GLY A 97 0.89 -8.93 -3.86
C GLY A 97 1.77 -9.09 -2.62
N SER A 98 3.07 -9.03 -2.83
CA SER A 98 4.09 -9.28 -1.80
C SER A 98 4.03 -8.27 -0.66
N LEU A 99 3.67 -7.02 -0.93
CA LEU A 99 3.55 -5.98 0.09
C LEU A 99 2.49 -6.33 1.13
N VAL A 100 1.32 -6.80 0.68
CA VAL A 100 0.23 -7.21 1.59
C VAL A 100 0.61 -8.43 2.41
N ARG A 101 1.32 -9.37 1.81
CA ARG A 101 1.82 -10.57 2.52
C ARG A 101 3.00 -10.28 3.45
N GLY A 102 3.58 -9.07 3.43
CA GLY A 102 4.74 -8.72 4.23
C GLY A 102 6.06 -9.34 3.74
N THR A 103 6.07 -9.86 2.51
CA THR A 103 7.23 -10.51 1.88
C THR A 103 7.92 -9.62 0.85
N ALA A 104 7.52 -8.35 0.75
CA ALA A 104 8.14 -7.40 -0.16
C ALA A 104 9.59 -7.11 0.26
N ASP A 105 10.48 -7.12 -0.71
CA ASP A 105 11.88 -6.72 -0.59
C ASP A 105 12.20 -5.54 -1.52
N LYS A 106 13.47 -5.17 -1.64
CA LYS A 106 13.92 -4.00 -2.41
C LYS A 106 13.74 -4.15 -3.92
N ASP A 107 13.61 -5.39 -4.40
CA ASP A 107 13.46 -5.72 -5.81
C ASP A 107 12.02 -6.16 -6.15
N SER A 108 11.14 -6.24 -5.15
CA SER A 108 9.75 -6.62 -5.32
C SER A 108 8.94 -5.53 -6.02
N ASP A 109 8.11 -5.95 -6.98
CA ASP A 109 7.08 -5.08 -7.55
C ASP A 109 5.96 -4.83 -6.53
N VAL A 110 5.39 -3.64 -6.62
CA VAL A 110 4.24 -3.23 -5.80
C VAL A 110 2.99 -3.23 -6.66
N ASP A 111 2.19 -4.26 -6.51
CA ASP A 111 0.95 -4.39 -7.27
C ASP A 111 -0.14 -3.50 -6.68
N THR A 112 -0.74 -2.65 -7.52
CA THR A 112 -1.82 -1.76 -7.12
C THR A 112 -2.93 -1.72 -8.17
N PHE A 113 -4.16 -1.51 -7.70
CA PHE A 113 -5.34 -1.38 -8.55
C PHE A 113 -6.06 -0.08 -8.22
N VAL A 114 -6.39 0.67 -9.26
CA VAL A 114 -7.19 1.88 -9.14
C VAL A 114 -8.51 1.64 -9.85
N ILE A 115 -9.60 1.66 -9.10
CA ILE A 115 -10.95 1.50 -9.62
C ILE A 115 -11.60 2.87 -9.68
N ILE A 116 -11.99 3.28 -10.88
CA ILE A 116 -12.58 4.59 -11.15
C ILE A 116 -14.07 4.44 -11.40
N ASP A 117 -14.88 5.21 -10.69
CA ASP A 117 -16.31 5.31 -10.93
C ASP A 117 -16.57 6.07 -12.23
N ASP A 118 -17.09 5.37 -13.22
CA ASP A 118 -17.44 5.89 -14.54
C ASP A 118 -18.96 6.06 -14.75
N THR A 119 -19.76 5.91 -13.70
CA THR A 119 -21.23 5.91 -13.80
C THR A 119 -21.80 7.23 -14.27
N ASP A 120 -21.16 8.36 -13.96
CA ASP A 120 -21.61 9.71 -14.33
C ASP A 120 -20.95 10.27 -15.61
N VAL A 121 -20.06 9.51 -16.25
CA VAL A 121 -19.32 10.00 -17.43
C VAL A 121 -20.17 9.86 -18.70
N LYS A 122 -20.76 10.97 -19.19
CA LYS A 122 -21.67 10.99 -20.34
C LYS A 122 -21.06 11.58 -21.63
N LYS A 123 -19.89 12.23 -21.54
CA LYS A 123 -19.34 13.04 -22.65
C LYS A 123 -18.17 12.40 -23.40
N MET A 124 -17.80 11.19 -23.04
CA MET A 124 -16.60 10.54 -23.55
C MET A 124 -16.86 9.04 -23.71
N THR A 125 -16.20 8.40 -24.68
CA THR A 125 -16.25 6.94 -24.77
C THR A 125 -15.48 6.32 -23.59
N ARG A 126 -15.83 5.09 -23.20
CA ARG A 126 -15.14 4.39 -22.10
C ARG A 126 -13.67 4.16 -22.42
N ILE A 127 -13.35 3.91 -23.68
CA ILE A 127 -11.96 3.71 -24.14
C ILE A 127 -11.17 4.99 -23.96
N ASP A 128 -11.69 6.13 -24.48
CA ASP A 128 -11.01 7.43 -24.34
C ASP A 128 -10.83 7.84 -22.87
N LEU A 129 -11.84 7.55 -22.04
CA LEU A 129 -11.77 7.80 -20.60
C LEU A 129 -10.64 7.00 -19.97
N LEU A 130 -10.60 5.70 -20.22
CA LEU A 130 -9.62 4.79 -19.65
C LEU A 130 -8.19 5.17 -20.08
N ASP A 131 -7.98 5.50 -21.34
CA ASP A 131 -6.68 5.90 -21.87
C ASP A 131 -6.18 7.20 -21.25
N ARG A 132 -7.04 8.18 -21.08
CA ARG A 132 -6.69 9.44 -20.38
C ARG A 132 -6.34 9.22 -18.91
N LEU A 133 -7.14 8.41 -18.23
CA LEU A 133 -6.90 8.10 -16.82
C LEU A 133 -5.57 7.34 -16.64
N ARG A 134 -5.34 6.34 -17.49
CA ARG A 134 -4.06 5.59 -17.49
C ARG A 134 -2.87 6.50 -17.71
N GLY A 135 -2.93 7.41 -18.68
CA GLY A 135 -1.86 8.35 -18.96
C GLY A 135 -1.47 9.14 -17.70
N ILE A 136 -2.45 9.74 -17.01
CA ILE A 136 -2.20 10.55 -15.82
C ILE A 136 -1.75 9.69 -14.63
N ILE A 137 -2.40 8.55 -14.39
CA ILE A 137 -2.07 7.68 -13.25
C ILE A 137 -0.68 7.08 -13.44
N TYR A 138 -0.27 6.74 -14.66
CA TYR A 138 1.07 6.23 -14.95
C TYR A 138 2.14 7.32 -14.85
N ASP A 139 1.83 8.59 -15.16
CA ASP A 139 2.75 9.69 -14.89
C ASP A 139 3.03 9.82 -13.39
N TYR A 140 2.03 9.58 -12.54
CA TYR A 140 2.21 9.58 -11.09
C TYR A 140 3.06 8.44 -10.56
N ILE A 141 3.25 7.32 -11.29
CA ILE A 141 4.20 6.28 -10.92
C ILE A 141 5.62 6.87 -10.89
N ARG A 142 6.00 7.61 -11.92
CA ARG A 142 7.34 8.24 -12.01
C ARG A 142 7.53 9.28 -10.89
N GLU A 143 6.51 10.10 -10.65
CA GLU A 143 6.53 11.10 -9.59
C GLU A 143 6.65 10.44 -8.20
N ALA A 144 5.85 9.42 -7.93
CA ALA A 144 5.88 8.69 -6.66
C ALA A 144 7.24 8.01 -6.43
N SER A 145 7.81 7.35 -7.44
CA SER A 145 9.11 6.71 -7.34
C SER A 145 10.23 7.71 -7.08
N ALA A 146 10.19 8.88 -7.73
CA ALA A 146 11.15 9.94 -7.51
C ALA A 146 11.06 10.52 -6.09
N LEU A 147 9.85 10.72 -5.57
CA LEU A 147 9.62 11.24 -4.21
C LEU A 147 9.96 10.22 -3.13
N ALA A 148 9.65 8.94 -3.36
CA ALA A 148 9.94 7.88 -2.41
C ALA A 148 11.44 7.54 -2.31
N VAL A 149 12.21 7.84 -3.36
CA VAL A 149 13.65 7.48 -3.48
C VAL A 149 13.88 5.99 -3.28
N VAL A 150 13.04 5.16 -3.92
CA VAL A 150 13.09 3.70 -3.81
C VAL A 150 13.26 3.07 -5.19
N LYS A 151 13.73 1.82 -5.23
CA LYS A 151 13.90 1.04 -6.46
C LYS A 151 12.66 0.23 -6.83
N ASN A 152 11.74 0.02 -5.88
CA ASN A 152 10.53 -0.76 -6.09
C ASN A 152 9.72 -0.20 -7.27
N ILE A 153 9.30 -1.09 -8.15
CA ILE A 153 8.49 -0.75 -9.32
C ILE A 153 7.02 -0.84 -8.94
N LEU A 154 6.28 0.24 -9.22
CA LEU A 154 4.83 0.23 -9.09
C LEU A 154 4.22 -0.38 -10.36
N ASN A 155 3.53 -1.50 -10.17
CA ASN A 155 2.70 -2.15 -11.19
C ASN A 155 1.25 -1.73 -10.95
N VAL A 156 0.80 -0.71 -11.67
CA VAL A 156 -0.54 -0.13 -11.49
C VAL A 156 -1.48 -0.59 -12.58
N GLN A 157 -2.62 -1.14 -12.19
CA GLN A 157 -3.71 -1.45 -13.11
C GLN A 157 -4.91 -0.53 -12.85
N VAL A 158 -5.47 0.02 -13.93
CA VAL A 158 -6.61 0.95 -13.85
C VAL A 158 -7.82 0.29 -14.47
N TYR A 159 -8.91 0.21 -13.70
CA TYR A 159 -10.19 -0.33 -14.11
C TYR A 159 -11.29 0.73 -13.98
N LEU A 160 -12.21 0.74 -14.92
CA LEU A 160 -13.50 1.38 -14.72
C LEU A 160 -14.40 0.50 -13.85
N LEU A 161 -15.18 1.08 -12.97
CA LEU A 161 -16.05 0.36 -12.04
C LEU A 161 -17.01 -0.58 -12.77
N THR A 162 -17.56 -0.15 -13.90
CA THR A 162 -18.45 -0.97 -14.71
C THR A 162 -17.74 -2.18 -15.32
N ASP A 163 -16.49 -2.03 -15.80
CA ASP A 163 -15.69 -3.14 -16.34
C ASP A 163 -15.21 -4.09 -15.24
N PHE A 164 -14.87 -3.54 -14.07
CA PHE A 164 -14.52 -4.32 -12.89
C PHE A 164 -15.67 -5.26 -12.51
N TRP A 165 -16.89 -4.73 -12.36
CA TRP A 165 -18.06 -5.55 -12.03
C TRP A 165 -18.40 -6.57 -13.11
N GLN A 166 -18.22 -6.25 -14.38
CA GLN A 166 -18.42 -7.23 -15.46
C GLN A 166 -17.41 -8.36 -15.35
N SER A 167 -16.13 -8.04 -15.13
CA SER A 167 -15.09 -9.05 -14.94
C SER A 167 -15.31 -9.94 -13.73
N VAL A 168 -15.88 -9.39 -12.63
CA VAL A 168 -16.29 -10.19 -11.47
C VAL A 168 -17.42 -11.15 -11.82
N LYS A 169 -18.44 -10.69 -12.54
CA LYS A 169 -19.59 -11.52 -13.00
C LYS A 169 -19.14 -12.63 -13.92
N ASP A 170 -18.18 -12.33 -14.80
CA ASP A 170 -17.64 -13.29 -15.78
C ASP A 170 -16.61 -14.25 -15.15
N ALA A 171 -16.44 -14.17 -13.83
CA ALA A 171 -15.49 -14.99 -13.08
C ALA A 171 -14.04 -14.93 -13.63
N HIS A 172 -13.60 -13.72 -14.04
CA HIS A 172 -12.27 -13.55 -14.63
C HIS A 172 -11.19 -13.92 -13.60
N PRO A 173 -10.22 -14.79 -13.96
CA PRO A 173 -9.24 -15.35 -13.00
C PRO A 173 -8.48 -14.29 -12.21
N VAL A 174 -8.10 -13.19 -12.86
CA VAL A 174 -7.38 -12.07 -12.21
C VAL A 174 -8.22 -11.47 -11.09
N MET A 175 -9.54 -11.31 -11.26
CA MET A 175 -10.40 -10.71 -10.24
C MET A 175 -10.51 -11.59 -8.99
N PHE A 176 -10.49 -12.92 -9.14
CA PHE A 176 -10.48 -13.81 -7.97
C PHE A 176 -9.20 -13.72 -7.14
N THR A 177 -8.09 -13.33 -7.75
CA THR A 177 -6.83 -13.11 -7.02
C THR A 177 -6.90 -11.89 -6.11
N PHE A 178 -7.78 -10.91 -6.40
CA PHE A 178 -7.92 -9.68 -5.63
C PHE A 178 -9.05 -9.69 -4.60
N ILE A 179 -10.04 -10.55 -4.77
CA ILE A 179 -11.21 -10.63 -3.89
C ILE A 179 -10.98 -11.64 -2.73
N ARG A 180 -9.95 -12.47 -2.84
CA ARG A 180 -9.52 -13.39 -1.78
C ARG A 180 -8.59 -12.73 -0.79
#